data_494360f7d69824bdecf3d03ae4328dad
#
_entry.id   494360f7d69824bdecf3d03ae4328dad
#
_cell.length_a   1.000
_cell.length_b   1.000
_cell.length_c   1.000
_cell.angle_alpha   90.00
_cell.angle_beta   90.00
_cell.angle_gamma   90.00
#
_symmetry.space_group_name_H-M   'P 1'
#
loop_
_entity.id
_entity.type
_entity.pdbx_description
1 polymer ?
#
loop_
_entity_poly.entity_id
_entity_poly.type
_entity_poly.pdbx_seq_one_letter_code
_entity_poly.pdbx_strand_id
1 'polypeptide(L)'
;MMTTAEGGLAYQRCLATINQVCGHFAARPLKESFHGEIDARYAGSLKVSTVTAAGVNLYRTRNEIKRDNDAWFYTVFQLEGSAEIEQDDRRAVLRTGDITLIDASRPCSINWQEKSRQISLLVPRQII
;
A
#
# COMPACT_ATOMS: atom_id res chain seq x y z
N MET A 1 0.38 17.21 21.41
CA MET A 1 0.70 18.24 20.42
C MET A 1 1.95 17.94 19.65
N MET A 2 3.07 17.78 20.32
CA MET A 2 4.33 17.35 19.69
C MET A 2 4.18 16.04 18.96
N THR A 3 3.45 15.12 19.56
CA THR A 3 3.19 13.80 19.00
C THR A 3 2.47 13.87 17.66
N THR A 4 1.52 14.79 17.53
CA THR A 4 0.76 14.95 16.29
C THR A 4 1.66 15.46 15.16
N ALA A 5 2.55 16.42 15.46
CA ALA A 5 3.48 16.96 14.47
C ALA A 5 4.47 15.90 14.01
N GLU A 6 5.00 15.10 14.94
CA GLU A 6 5.91 14.02 14.61
C GLU A 6 5.21 12.94 13.80
N GLY A 7 3.98 12.60 14.21
CA GLY A 7 3.16 11.65 13.48
C GLY A 7 2.88 12.12 12.07
N GLY A 8 2.61 13.42 11.89
CA GLY A 8 2.40 14.00 10.58
C GLY A 8 3.61 13.90 9.69
N LEU A 9 4.81 14.17 10.22
CA LEU A 9 6.05 14.03 9.47
C LEU A 9 6.33 12.58 9.10
N ALA A 10 6.16 11.66 10.04
CA ALA A 10 6.36 10.23 9.78
C ALA A 10 5.40 9.73 8.70
N TYR A 11 4.14 10.18 8.75
CA TYR A 11 3.11 9.86 7.79
C TYR A 11 3.52 10.36 6.39
N GLN A 12 3.95 11.62 6.29
CA GLN A 12 4.37 12.21 5.02
C GLN A 12 5.59 11.51 4.44
N ARG A 13 6.55 11.15 5.26
CA ARG A 13 7.73 10.43 4.82
C ARG A 13 7.39 9.05 4.29
N CYS A 14 6.51 8.35 5.01
CA CYS A 14 6.06 7.03 4.58
C CYS A 14 5.34 7.12 3.25
N LEU A 15 4.43 8.08 3.09
CA LEU A 15 3.69 8.27 1.85
C LEU A 15 4.64 8.62 0.70
N ALA A 16 5.62 9.49 0.94
CA ALA A 16 6.60 9.85 -0.08
C ALA A 16 7.38 8.63 -0.54
N THR A 17 7.79 7.77 0.40
CA THR A 17 8.52 6.55 0.07
C THR A 17 7.64 5.59 -0.74
N ILE A 18 6.38 5.43 -0.33
CA ILE A 18 5.43 4.59 -1.06
C ILE A 18 5.27 5.10 -2.50
N ASN A 19 5.12 6.41 -2.68
CA ASN A 19 4.96 7.00 -4.01
C ASN A 19 6.21 6.81 -4.86
N GLN A 20 7.37 6.77 -4.24
CA GLN A 20 8.62 6.57 -4.96
C GLN A 20 8.82 5.12 -5.39
N VAL A 21 8.45 4.15 -4.55
CA VAL A 21 8.79 2.75 -4.79
C VAL A 21 7.62 1.89 -5.26
N CYS A 22 6.39 2.23 -4.88
CA CYS A 22 5.22 1.42 -5.20
C CYS A 22 4.30 2.05 -6.24
N GLY A 23 4.43 3.34 -6.49
CA GLY A 23 3.54 4.07 -7.38
C GLY A 23 2.75 5.12 -6.61
N HIS A 24 1.95 5.90 -7.31
CA HIS A 24 1.25 7.02 -6.70
C HIS A 24 0.02 6.57 -5.93
N PHE A 25 0.05 6.79 -4.62
CA PHE A 25 -1.06 6.57 -3.71
C PHE A 25 -1.35 7.85 -2.98
N ALA A 26 -2.61 8.03 -2.63
CA ALA A 26 -3.00 9.00 -1.62
C ALA A 26 -3.19 8.24 -0.31
N ALA A 27 -3.15 8.94 0.79
CA ALA A 27 -3.26 8.32 2.09
C ALA A 27 -4.04 9.22 3.04
N ARG A 28 -4.75 8.59 3.97
CA ARG A 28 -5.41 9.30 5.06
C ARG A 28 -5.25 8.52 6.36
N PRO A 29 -5.07 9.21 7.49
CA PRO A 29 -5.00 8.51 8.77
C PRO A 29 -6.38 7.98 9.16
N LEU A 30 -6.42 6.81 9.78
CA LEU A 30 -7.63 6.22 10.34
C LEU A 30 -7.70 6.42 11.84
N LYS A 31 -6.57 6.66 12.48
CA LYS A 31 -6.45 6.83 13.93
C LYS A 31 -5.47 7.96 14.22
N GLU A 32 -5.47 8.44 15.46
CA GLU A 32 -4.51 9.45 15.89
C GLU A 32 -3.08 8.94 15.83
N SER A 33 -2.86 7.68 16.16
CA SER A 33 -1.54 7.08 16.07
C SER A 33 -1.36 6.40 14.73
N PHE A 34 -0.27 6.73 14.08
CA PHE A 34 0.11 6.17 12.79
C PHE A 34 1.43 5.45 12.93
N HIS A 35 1.54 4.30 12.30
CA HIS A 35 2.80 3.61 12.13
C HIS A 35 2.96 3.21 10.68
N GLY A 36 4.13 3.46 10.12
CA GLY A 36 4.41 3.08 8.74
C GLY A 36 5.89 2.91 8.50
N GLU A 37 6.25 1.79 7.92
CA GLU A 37 7.60 1.48 7.47
C GLU A 37 7.52 0.80 6.13
N ILE A 38 8.46 1.11 5.24
CA ILE A 38 8.53 0.45 3.95
C ILE A 38 9.98 0.15 3.63
N ASP A 39 10.23 -1.07 3.17
CA ASP A 39 11.54 -1.51 2.70
C ASP A 39 11.35 -2.06 1.28
N ALA A 40 12.06 -1.48 0.33
CA ALA A 40 11.94 -1.86 -1.07
C ALA A 40 13.24 -2.46 -1.57
N ARG A 41 13.13 -3.55 -2.32
CA ARG A 41 14.28 -4.26 -2.89
C ARG A 41 13.93 -4.72 -4.30
N TYR A 42 14.95 -5.03 -5.07
CA TYR A 42 14.78 -5.60 -6.39
C TYR A 42 15.19 -7.05 -6.37
N ALA A 43 14.36 -7.88 -7.00
CA ALA A 43 14.65 -9.31 -7.23
C ALA A 43 14.66 -9.48 -8.76
N GLY A 44 15.84 -9.34 -9.35
CA GLY A 44 15.94 -9.25 -10.81
C GLY A 44 15.27 -7.97 -11.29
N SER A 45 14.30 -8.10 -12.19
CA SER A 45 13.52 -6.98 -12.69
C SER A 45 12.27 -6.67 -11.85
N LEU A 46 11.99 -7.48 -10.84
CA LEU A 46 10.82 -7.29 -10.00
C LEU A 46 11.14 -6.41 -8.80
N LYS A 47 10.23 -5.53 -8.49
CA LYS A 47 10.32 -4.71 -7.29
C LYS A 47 9.52 -5.36 -6.17
N VAL A 48 10.18 -5.58 -5.04
CA VAL A 48 9.59 -6.20 -3.86
C VAL A 48 9.57 -5.18 -2.74
N SER A 49 8.42 -4.95 -2.15
CA SER A 49 8.27 -4.00 -1.04
C SER A 49 7.69 -4.73 0.16
N THR A 50 8.31 -4.51 1.34
CA THR A 50 7.73 -4.95 2.60
C THR A 50 7.17 -3.72 3.29
N VAL A 51 5.88 -3.74 3.55
CA VAL A 51 5.17 -2.61 4.17
C VAL A 51 4.64 -3.04 5.52
N THR A 52 5.01 -2.29 6.56
CA THR A 52 4.46 -2.44 7.90
C THR A 52 3.71 -1.16 8.21
N ALA A 53 2.43 -1.27 8.51
CA ALA A 53 1.61 -0.08 8.71
C ALA A 53 0.46 -0.35 9.68
N ALA A 54 0.00 0.71 10.31
CA ALA A 54 -1.17 0.70 11.20
C ALA A 54 -1.82 2.07 11.20
N GLY A 55 -3.14 2.11 11.28
CA GLY A 55 -3.88 3.36 11.40
C GLY A 55 -3.91 4.21 10.14
N VAL A 56 -3.86 3.59 8.96
CA VAL A 56 -3.80 4.33 7.69
C VAL A 56 -4.63 3.65 6.61
N ASN A 57 -5.21 4.48 5.75
CA ASN A 57 -5.84 4.05 4.51
C ASN A 57 -5.01 4.58 3.34
N LEU A 58 -4.55 3.67 2.48
CA LEU A 58 -3.95 4.02 1.20
C LEU A 58 -4.97 3.81 0.11
N TYR A 59 -5.04 4.74 -0.84
CA TYR A 59 -5.99 4.60 -1.94
C TYR A 59 -5.43 5.20 -3.22
N ARG A 60 -5.93 4.71 -4.33
CA ARG A 60 -5.66 5.26 -5.65
C ARG A 60 -6.98 5.62 -6.29
N THR A 61 -7.14 6.89 -6.66
CA THR A 61 -8.24 7.35 -7.49
C THR A 61 -7.73 7.48 -8.92
N ARG A 62 -8.59 7.90 -9.81
CA ARG A 62 -8.18 8.18 -11.20
C ARG A 62 -7.07 9.23 -11.28
N ASN A 63 -7.00 10.14 -10.31
CA ASN A 63 -5.95 11.14 -10.29
C ASN A 63 -4.57 10.53 -10.07
N GLU A 64 -4.44 9.62 -9.13
CA GLU A 64 -3.18 8.94 -8.88
C GLU A 64 -2.80 8.03 -10.03
N ILE A 65 -3.79 7.34 -10.60
CA ILE A 65 -3.57 6.45 -11.73
C ILE A 65 -3.04 7.22 -12.95
N LYS A 66 -3.55 8.42 -13.18
CA LYS A 66 -3.08 9.26 -14.31
C LYS A 66 -1.63 9.69 -14.16
N ARG A 67 -1.13 9.79 -12.95
CA ARG A 67 0.27 10.16 -12.70
C ARG A 67 1.24 9.04 -12.98
N ASP A 68 0.75 7.80 -12.94
CA ASP A 68 1.54 6.62 -13.27
C ASP A 68 1.22 6.21 -14.68
N ASN A 69 2.21 6.12 -15.54
CA ASN A 69 1.99 5.68 -16.91
C ASN A 69 2.00 4.17 -17.04
N ASP A 70 2.22 3.47 -15.95
CA ASP A 70 2.45 2.04 -15.98
C ASP A 70 1.25 1.26 -15.53
N ALA A 71 0.97 0.18 -16.26
CA ALA A 71 -0.03 -0.79 -15.90
C ALA A 71 0.65 -1.92 -15.13
N TRP A 72 0.52 -1.89 -13.83
CA TRP A 72 1.12 -2.87 -12.94
C TRP A 72 0.04 -3.66 -12.25
N PHE A 73 0.44 -4.86 -11.79
CA PHE A 73 -0.32 -5.60 -10.79
C PHE A 73 0.50 -5.63 -9.51
N TYR A 74 -0.17 -5.46 -8.38
CA TYR A 74 0.44 -5.70 -7.09
C TYR A 74 -0.01 -7.07 -6.61
N THR A 75 0.94 -7.98 -6.40
CA THR A 75 0.65 -9.25 -5.74
C THR A 75 1.00 -9.06 -4.28
N VAL A 76 0.01 -9.15 -3.42
CA VAL A 76 0.15 -8.84 -2.00
C VAL A 76 0.05 -10.09 -1.17
N PHE A 77 1.06 -10.33 -0.34
CA PHE A 77 1.11 -11.44 0.61
C PHE A 77 0.99 -10.88 2.01
N GLN A 78 -0.02 -11.31 2.74
CA GLN A 78 -0.24 -10.85 4.11
C GLN A 78 0.61 -11.68 5.06
N LEU A 79 1.61 -11.07 5.68
CA LEU A 79 2.54 -11.76 6.58
C LEU A 79 2.07 -11.76 8.02
N GLU A 80 1.57 -10.62 8.50
CA GLU A 80 1.12 -10.45 9.88
C GLU A 80 -0.09 -9.54 9.91
N GLY A 81 -1.00 -9.78 10.84
CA GLY A 81 -2.18 -8.96 11.00
C GLY A 81 -3.16 -9.11 9.86
N SER A 82 -3.97 -8.11 9.65
CA SER A 82 -4.98 -8.12 8.60
C SER A 82 -5.04 -6.79 7.88
N ALA A 83 -5.58 -6.83 6.67
CA ALA A 83 -5.83 -5.64 5.86
C ALA A 83 -7.15 -5.81 5.13
N GLU A 84 -7.86 -4.69 4.93
CA GLU A 84 -9.08 -4.69 4.15
C GLU A 84 -8.78 -4.05 2.80
N ILE A 85 -9.09 -4.77 1.73
CA ILE A 85 -8.83 -4.31 0.37
C ILE A 85 -10.14 -4.18 -0.38
N GLU A 86 -10.30 -3.08 -1.10
CA GLU A 86 -11.48 -2.82 -1.89
C GLU A 86 -11.07 -2.42 -3.30
N GLN A 87 -11.66 -3.08 -4.30
CA GLN A 87 -11.47 -2.77 -5.71
C GLN A 87 -12.68 -3.29 -6.49
N ASP A 88 -13.21 -2.48 -7.43
CA ASP A 88 -14.34 -2.84 -8.29
C ASP A 88 -15.58 -3.27 -7.50
N ASP A 89 -15.90 -2.52 -6.44
CA ASP A 89 -17.03 -2.81 -5.54
C ASP A 89 -16.92 -4.14 -4.81
N ARG A 90 -15.75 -4.73 -4.79
CA ARG A 90 -15.47 -5.94 -4.04
C ARG A 90 -14.60 -5.60 -2.85
N ARG A 91 -14.90 -6.22 -1.74
CA ARG A 91 -14.17 -6.03 -0.51
C ARG A 91 -13.67 -7.37 0.01
N ALA A 92 -12.41 -7.42 0.37
CA ALA A 92 -11.81 -8.62 0.92
C ALA A 92 -11.00 -8.26 2.16
N VAL A 93 -11.03 -9.14 3.14
CA VAL A 93 -10.16 -9.03 4.32
C VAL A 93 -9.04 -10.03 4.15
N LEU A 94 -7.81 -9.53 4.07
CA LEU A 94 -6.62 -10.38 4.03
C LEU A 94 -6.18 -10.68 5.46
N ARG A 95 -5.97 -11.94 5.73
CA ARG A 95 -5.43 -12.42 7.00
C ARG A 95 -4.07 -13.03 6.75
N THR A 96 -3.33 -13.28 7.82
CA THR A 96 -2.01 -13.90 7.72
C THR A 96 -2.06 -15.15 6.83
N GLY A 97 -1.20 -15.18 5.83
CA GLY A 97 -1.13 -16.27 4.86
C GLY A 97 -1.94 -16.04 3.59
N ASP A 98 -2.78 -15.02 3.54
CA ASP A 98 -3.59 -14.73 2.35
C ASP A 98 -2.77 -14.00 1.29
N ILE A 99 -3.17 -14.20 0.05
CA ILE A 99 -2.56 -13.57 -1.13
C ILE A 99 -3.67 -12.95 -1.96
N THR A 100 -3.43 -11.76 -2.49
CA THR A 100 -4.36 -11.15 -3.42
C THR A 100 -3.63 -10.44 -4.55
N LEU A 101 -4.35 -10.18 -5.62
CA LEU A 101 -3.86 -9.44 -6.77
C LEU A 101 -4.67 -8.14 -6.88
N ILE A 102 -3.97 -7.03 -6.97
CA ILE A 102 -4.59 -5.70 -7.13
C ILE A 102 -4.17 -5.14 -8.49
N ASP A 103 -5.14 -4.70 -9.27
CA ASP A 103 -4.87 -4.06 -10.55
C ASP A 103 -4.63 -2.57 -10.31
N ALA A 104 -3.39 -2.13 -10.51
CA ALA A 104 -3.02 -0.74 -10.27
C ALA A 104 -3.60 0.24 -11.29
N SER A 105 -4.17 -0.24 -12.38
CA SER A 105 -4.81 0.61 -13.39
C SER A 105 -6.24 0.99 -13.04
N ARG A 106 -6.77 0.50 -11.92
CA ARG A 106 -8.13 0.79 -11.45
C ARG A 106 -8.10 1.31 -10.03
N PRO A 107 -9.09 2.13 -9.64
CA PRO A 107 -9.16 2.61 -8.27
C PRO A 107 -9.17 1.47 -7.25
N CYS A 108 -8.45 1.67 -6.18
CA CYS A 108 -8.36 0.68 -5.10
C CYS A 108 -8.14 1.37 -3.76
N SER A 109 -8.41 0.63 -2.69
CA SER A 109 -8.25 1.11 -1.33
C SER A 109 -7.74 -0.02 -0.46
N ILE A 110 -6.78 0.30 0.41
CA ILE A 110 -6.22 -0.64 1.37
C ILE A 110 -6.29 0.00 2.75
N ASN A 111 -6.94 -0.67 3.67
CA ASN A 111 -7.10 -0.19 5.05
C ASN A 111 -6.32 -1.07 6.02
N TRP A 112 -5.46 -0.44 6.81
CA TRP A 112 -4.75 -1.08 7.91
C TRP A 112 -5.20 -0.42 9.21
N GLN A 113 -6.18 -1.02 9.88
CA GLN A 113 -6.66 -0.52 11.17
C GLN A 113 -5.64 -0.79 12.26
N GLU A 114 -5.22 -2.04 12.35
CA GLU A 114 -4.24 -2.49 13.32
C GLU A 114 -2.92 -2.79 12.61
N LYS A 115 -1.88 -3.05 13.37
CA LYS A 115 -0.57 -3.32 12.80
C LYS A 115 -0.62 -4.50 11.83
N SER A 116 -0.15 -4.25 10.63
CA SER A 116 -0.18 -5.20 9.54
C SER A 116 1.15 -5.17 8.80
N ARG A 117 1.58 -6.32 8.30
CA ARG A 117 2.79 -6.44 7.53
C ARG A 117 2.52 -7.23 6.26
N GLN A 118 2.93 -6.67 5.13
CA GLN A 118 2.69 -7.24 3.82
C GLN A 118 3.95 -7.22 2.99
N ILE A 119 4.07 -8.20 2.09
CA ILE A 119 5.02 -8.14 0.99
C ILE A 119 4.22 -7.87 -0.27
N SER A 120 4.66 -6.88 -1.05
CA SER A 120 4.03 -6.51 -2.30
C SER A 120 5.04 -6.67 -3.43
N LEU A 121 4.64 -7.40 -4.46
CA LEU A 121 5.42 -7.54 -5.70
C LEU A 121 4.76 -6.71 -6.78
N LEU A 122 5.53 -5.82 -7.40
CA LEU A 122 5.06 -5.07 -8.55
C LEU A 122 5.39 -5.86 -9.80
N VAL A 123 4.36 -6.33 -10.48
CA VAL A 123 4.50 -7.18 -11.66
C VAL A 123 4.00 -6.42 -12.87
N PRO A 124 4.84 -6.23 -13.91
CA PRO A 124 4.39 -5.58 -15.13
C PRO A 124 3.23 -6.35 -15.77
N ARG A 125 2.25 -5.61 -16.27
CA ARG A 125 1.04 -6.21 -16.84
C ARG A 125 1.35 -7.18 -17.99
N GLN A 126 2.37 -6.88 -18.78
CA GLN A 126 2.71 -7.72 -19.92
C GLN A 126 3.30 -9.09 -19.54
N ILE A 127 3.68 -9.30 -18.30
CA ILE A 127 4.18 -10.59 -17.84
C ILE A 127 3.02 -11.51 -17.48
N ILE A 128 1.91 -10.95 -17.11
CA ILE A 128 0.70 -11.67 -16.76
C ILE A 128 -0.21 -11.78 -17.97
#